data_a6723d45d5dce848c192a8cd76847b02
#
_entry.id   a6723d45d5dce848c192a8cd76847b02
#
_cell.length_a   1.000
_cell.length_b   1.000
_cell.length_c   1.000
_cell.angle_alpha   90.00
_cell.angle_beta   90.00
_cell.angle_gamma   90.00
#
_symmetry.space_group_name_H-M   'P 1'
#
loop_
_entity.id
_entity.type
_entity.pdbx_description
1 polymer ?
#
loop_
_entity_poly.entity_id
_entity_poly.type
_entity_poly.pdbx_seq_one_letter_code
_entity_poly.pdbx_strand_id
1 'polypeptide(L)'
;MFDYIKCECLLPDLPQKVIDNWKGADQIAFQTKDTPNQYMSLYKIDAEGQLWVQNKETRWVEPKDPNGESIGDRLGHMETLSAWWEKEEFTGDINFYESYHHDEYPQGEPLGSDKWKRFVDGWIEYTAIFLRGQLSGDVEVSRNEPSKKLTDDEFEAQLEEWAKSRKEWDDRFKKNRKEHPTAEQKLIDDIYNYVSIFTSNVQGEKNYLVEEIMGKIDCYRETHDKYYEKLN
;
A
#
# COMPACT_ATOMS: atom_id res chain seq x y z
N MET A 1 -2.80 -4.98 -5.53
CA MET A 1 -1.69 -4.24 -6.16
C MET A 1 -2.28 -2.92 -6.62
N PHE A 2 -1.53 -1.84 -6.66
CA PHE A 2 -2.04 -0.53 -7.08
C PHE A 2 -1.37 -0.15 -8.39
N ASP A 3 -2.10 0.51 -9.25
CA ASP A 3 -1.56 1.25 -10.38
C ASP A 3 -1.49 2.74 -10.02
N TYR A 4 -0.87 3.51 -10.88
CA TYR A 4 -0.73 4.95 -10.71
C TYR A 4 -1.26 5.66 -11.95
N ILE A 5 -1.88 6.82 -11.73
CA ILE A 5 -2.40 7.66 -12.82
C ILE A 5 -1.94 9.10 -12.63
N LYS A 6 -1.40 9.70 -13.69
CA LYS A 6 -1.07 11.12 -13.77
C LYS A 6 -2.13 11.85 -14.56
N CYS A 7 -2.43 13.09 -14.18
CA CYS A 7 -3.41 13.91 -14.86
C CYS A 7 -2.76 15.20 -15.37
N GLU A 8 -2.78 15.38 -16.68
CA GLU A 8 -2.47 16.66 -17.34
C GLU A 8 -3.75 17.51 -17.53
N CYS A 9 -4.92 16.90 -17.31
CA CYS A 9 -6.21 17.60 -17.31
C CYS A 9 -6.44 18.36 -16.00
N LEU A 10 -7.42 19.27 -16.00
CA LEU A 10 -7.79 20.03 -14.81
C LEU A 10 -8.42 19.11 -13.75
N LEU A 11 -7.87 19.13 -12.54
CA LEU A 11 -8.43 18.47 -11.37
C LEU A 11 -9.09 19.53 -10.47
N PRO A 12 -10.42 19.44 -10.22
CA PRO A 12 -11.09 20.37 -9.33
C PRO A 12 -10.66 20.14 -7.88
N ASP A 13 -10.65 21.23 -7.09
CA ASP A 13 -10.43 21.22 -5.63
C ASP A 13 -9.15 20.51 -5.15
N LEU A 14 -8.13 20.40 -6.02
CA LEU A 14 -6.87 19.76 -5.66
C LEU A 14 -6.19 20.51 -4.50
N PRO A 15 -5.99 19.87 -3.32
CA PRO A 15 -5.39 20.53 -2.17
C PRO A 15 -3.97 21.00 -2.46
N GLN A 16 -3.66 22.25 -2.10
CA GLN A 16 -2.31 22.83 -2.29
C GLN A 16 -1.24 21.94 -1.66
N LYS A 17 -1.52 21.33 -0.54
CA LYS A 17 -0.61 20.44 0.16
C LYS A 17 -0.24 19.18 -0.64
N VAL A 18 -1.16 18.64 -1.41
CA VAL A 18 -0.86 17.53 -2.34
C VAL A 18 0.11 18.02 -3.41
N ILE A 19 -0.13 19.21 -3.98
CA ILE A 19 0.76 19.81 -4.97
C ILE A 19 2.17 20.02 -4.41
N ASP A 20 2.27 20.56 -3.21
CA ASP A 20 3.55 20.85 -2.54
C ASP A 20 4.34 19.57 -2.24
N ASN A 21 3.67 18.52 -1.80
CA ASN A 21 4.29 17.23 -1.53
C ASN A 21 4.89 16.59 -2.80
N TRP A 22 4.30 16.83 -3.95
CA TRP A 22 4.75 16.32 -5.24
C TRP A 22 5.60 17.28 -6.06
N LYS A 23 5.90 18.49 -5.53
CA LYS A 23 6.67 19.54 -6.21
C LYS A 23 6.03 20.04 -7.52
N GLY A 24 4.73 19.88 -7.66
CA GLY A 24 3.96 20.35 -8.80
C GLY A 24 2.80 19.41 -9.17
N ALA A 25 1.69 19.94 -9.66
CA ALA A 25 0.49 19.18 -10.00
C ALA A 25 0.73 18.15 -11.11
N ASP A 26 1.60 18.47 -12.06
CA ASP A 26 1.99 17.60 -13.19
C ASP A 26 2.81 16.36 -12.78
N GLN A 27 3.31 16.35 -11.57
CA GLN A 27 4.13 15.25 -11.03
C GLN A 27 3.33 14.27 -10.17
N ILE A 28 2.13 14.64 -9.74
CA ILE A 28 1.30 13.79 -8.88
C ILE A 28 0.96 12.49 -9.59
N ALA A 29 1.28 11.37 -8.96
CA ALA A 29 0.89 10.05 -9.42
C ALA A 29 -0.11 9.45 -8.44
N PHE A 30 -1.38 9.71 -8.68
CA PHE A 30 -2.49 9.20 -7.86
C PHE A 30 -2.54 7.69 -7.88
N GLN A 31 -2.88 7.08 -6.76
CA GLN A 31 -3.11 5.64 -6.68
C GLN A 31 -4.49 5.29 -7.24
N THR A 32 -4.59 4.13 -7.88
CA THR A 32 -5.86 3.60 -8.40
C THR A 32 -5.87 2.07 -8.36
N LYS A 33 -7.08 1.48 -8.37
CA LYS A 33 -7.31 0.03 -8.49
C LYS A 33 -8.26 -0.31 -9.64
N ASP A 34 -8.76 0.69 -10.36
CA ASP A 34 -9.85 0.54 -11.31
C ASP A 34 -9.36 0.48 -12.77
N THR A 35 -8.05 0.43 -12.97
CA THR A 35 -7.44 0.30 -14.30
C THR A 35 -7.56 -1.13 -14.85
N PRO A 36 -7.56 -1.31 -16.18
CA PRO A 36 -7.71 -2.62 -16.82
C PRO A 36 -6.66 -3.65 -16.40
N ASN A 37 -5.43 -3.19 -16.14
CA ASN A 37 -4.29 -4.06 -15.83
C ASN A 37 -3.67 -3.62 -14.50
N GLN A 38 -3.95 -4.34 -13.42
CA GLN A 38 -3.49 -4.01 -12.06
C GLN A 38 -2.09 -4.59 -11.76
N TYR A 39 -1.07 -4.13 -12.49
CA TYR A 39 0.31 -4.64 -12.39
C TYR A 39 1.34 -3.59 -11.99
N MET A 40 0.99 -2.60 -11.19
CA MET A 40 1.83 -1.43 -10.87
C MET A 40 2.16 -0.62 -12.14
N SER A 41 1.22 -0.57 -13.05
CA SER A 41 1.32 0.18 -14.30
C SER A 41 1.18 1.67 -14.04
N LEU A 42 1.77 2.49 -14.90
CA LEU A 42 1.57 3.92 -14.89
C LEU A 42 0.65 4.32 -16.04
N TYR A 43 -0.42 5.01 -15.70
CA TYR A 43 -1.36 5.59 -16.63
C TYR A 43 -1.21 7.11 -16.68
N LYS A 44 -1.78 7.72 -17.70
CA LYS A 44 -1.85 9.17 -17.85
C LYS A 44 -3.16 9.56 -18.53
N ILE A 45 -3.82 10.61 -18.02
CA ILE A 45 -4.87 11.35 -18.71
C ILE A 45 -4.20 12.61 -19.25
N ASP A 46 -4.11 12.75 -20.57
CA ASP A 46 -3.52 13.95 -21.17
C ASP A 46 -4.47 15.16 -21.10
N ALA A 47 -4.00 16.31 -21.58
CA ALA A 47 -4.76 17.56 -21.55
C ALA A 47 -6.03 17.51 -22.42
N GLU A 48 -6.09 16.64 -23.41
CA GLU A 48 -7.24 16.39 -24.27
C GLU A 48 -8.19 15.33 -23.71
N GLY A 49 -7.86 14.74 -22.55
CA GLY A 49 -8.67 13.73 -21.87
C GLY A 49 -8.47 12.31 -22.41
N GLN A 50 -7.44 12.06 -23.23
CA GLN A 50 -7.12 10.70 -23.68
C GLN A 50 -6.38 9.93 -22.58
N LEU A 51 -6.82 8.69 -22.33
CA LEU A 51 -6.14 7.76 -21.44
C LEU A 51 -4.97 7.07 -22.15
N TRP A 52 -3.83 7.02 -21.49
CA TRP A 52 -2.62 6.37 -21.94
C TRP A 52 -2.11 5.40 -20.90
N VAL A 53 -1.51 4.30 -21.32
CA VAL A 53 -0.77 3.37 -20.48
C VAL A 53 0.71 3.40 -20.84
N GLN A 54 1.58 3.39 -19.84
CA GLN A 54 3.01 3.27 -20.03
C GLN A 54 3.42 1.80 -20.15
N ASN A 55 3.85 1.39 -21.31
CA ASN A 55 4.47 0.10 -21.54
C ASN A 55 5.99 0.19 -21.31
N LYS A 56 6.58 -0.92 -20.85
CA LYS A 56 8.01 -1.02 -20.55
C LYS A 56 8.57 -2.32 -21.09
N GLU A 57 9.71 -2.22 -21.73
CA GLU A 57 10.57 -3.36 -21.94
C GLU A 57 11.52 -3.48 -20.77
N THR A 58 11.55 -4.64 -20.15
CA THR A 58 12.36 -4.86 -18.94
C THR A 58 13.20 -6.11 -19.09
N ARG A 59 14.34 -6.15 -18.38
CA ARG A 59 15.14 -7.36 -18.23
C ARG A 59 15.42 -7.62 -16.76
N TRP A 60 15.55 -8.88 -16.43
CA TRP A 60 16.03 -9.27 -15.11
C TRP A 60 17.54 -9.04 -15.01
N VAL A 61 17.96 -8.43 -13.91
CA VAL A 61 19.36 -8.26 -13.54
C VAL A 61 19.60 -9.10 -12.29
N GLU A 62 20.53 -10.03 -12.40
CA GLU A 62 20.90 -10.90 -11.30
C GLU A 62 21.45 -10.12 -10.11
N PRO A 63 21.33 -10.66 -8.89
CA PRO A 63 21.89 -10.03 -7.70
C PRO A 63 23.41 -9.84 -7.84
N LYS A 64 23.92 -8.72 -7.34
CA LYS A 64 25.37 -8.44 -7.36
C LYS A 64 26.14 -9.42 -6.51
N ASP A 65 25.62 -9.78 -5.37
CA ASP A 65 26.15 -10.78 -4.46
C ASP A 65 24.98 -11.55 -3.80
N PRO A 66 24.70 -12.79 -4.27
CA PRO A 66 23.65 -13.62 -3.68
C PRO A 66 23.85 -13.94 -2.20
N ASN A 67 25.08 -13.82 -1.69
CA ASN A 67 25.44 -14.06 -0.30
C ASN A 67 25.78 -12.76 0.46
N GLY A 68 25.52 -11.60 -0.13
CA GLY A 68 25.81 -10.30 0.46
C GLY A 68 25.06 -10.05 1.77
N GLU A 69 25.59 -9.18 2.62
CA GLU A 69 24.95 -8.82 3.90
C GLU A 69 23.68 -8.01 3.69
N SER A 70 23.62 -7.18 2.65
CA SER A 70 22.46 -6.35 2.31
C SER A 70 21.40 -7.14 1.54
N ILE A 71 20.12 -6.94 1.88
CA ILE A 71 19.00 -7.48 1.09
C ILE A 71 19.06 -6.99 -0.35
N GLY A 72 19.43 -5.72 -0.59
CA GLY A 72 19.57 -5.14 -1.92
C GLY A 72 20.64 -5.83 -2.78
N ASP A 73 21.71 -6.35 -2.18
CA ASP A 73 22.75 -7.07 -2.90
C ASP A 73 22.34 -8.51 -3.23
N ARG A 74 21.48 -9.11 -2.41
CA ARG A 74 21.01 -10.49 -2.57
C ARG A 74 19.80 -10.62 -3.51
N LEU A 75 19.08 -9.53 -3.75
CA LEU A 75 17.93 -9.54 -4.64
C LEU A 75 18.30 -9.01 -6.01
N GLY A 76 17.96 -9.76 -7.05
CA GLY A 76 17.93 -9.23 -8.40
C GLY A 76 16.83 -8.19 -8.55
N HIS A 77 16.84 -7.46 -9.64
CA HIS A 77 15.84 -6.44 -9.94
C HIS A 77 15.48 -6.41 -11.43
N MET A 78 14.31 -5.86 -11.72
CA MET A 78 13.93 -5.58 -13.10
C MET A 78 14.50 -4.23 -13.53
N GLU A 79 15.35 -4.23 -14.55
CA GLU A 79 15.84 -3.02 -15.19
C GLU A 79 14.95 -2.64 -16.36
N THR A 80 14.52 -1.39 -16.43
CA THR A 80 13.75 -0.88 -17.58
C THR A 80 14.73 -0.51 -18.71
N LEU A 81 14.58 -1.16 -19.85
CA LEU A 81 15.40 -0.91 -21.05
C LEU A 81 14.80 0.22 -21.88
N SER A 82 13.48 0.22 -22.05
CA SER A 82 12.73 1.25 -22.76
C SER A 82 11.34 1.41 -22.15
N ALA A 83 10.75 2.58 -22.35
CA ALA A 83 9.38 2.86 -21.97
C ALA A 83 8.72 3.76 -23.02
N TRP A 84 7.46 3.48 -23.34
CA TRP A 84 6.67 4.26 -24.28
C TRP A 84 5.21 4.33 -23.85
N TRP A 85 4.47 5.30 -24.36
CA TRP A 85 3.06 5.47 -24.08
C TRP A 85 2.23 4.92 -25.24
N GLU A 86 1.18 4.16 -24.89
CA GLU A 86 0.17 3.67 -25.81
C GLU A 86 -1.21 4.15 -25.39
N LYS A 87 -2.09 4.41 -26.34
CA LYS A 87 -3.48 4.74 -26.04
C LYS A 87 -4.17 3.54 -25.43
N GLU A 88 -4.90 3.78 -24.34
CA GLU A 88 -5.71 2.76 -23.70
C GLU A 88 -7.18 2.94 -24.11
N GLU A 89 -7.77 1.94 -24.75
CA GLU A 89 -9.18 1.94 -25.18
C GLU A 89 -10.09 1.39 -24.07
N PHE A 90 -10.05 2.03 -22.90
CA PHE A 90 -10.87 1.65 -21.76
C PHE A 90 -12.25 2.31 -21.83
N THR A 91 -13.30 1.59 -21.38
CA THR A 91 -14.63 2.14 -21.16
C THR A 91 -15.09 1.77 -19.76
N GLY A 92 -15.41 2.76 -18.94
CA GLY A 92 -15.78 2.62 -17.55
C GLY A 92 -15.27 3.76 -16.68
N ASP A 93 -15.42 3.60 -15.40
CA ASP A 93 -15.03 4.58 -14.39
C ASP A 93 -13.65 4.20 -13.82
N ILE A 94 -12.80 5.19 -13.61
CA ILE A 94 -11.55 5.05 -12.87
C ILE A 94 -11.61 5.99 -11.68
N ASN A 95 -11.53 5.42 -10.46
CA ASN A 95 -11.34 6.18 -9.24
C ASN A 95 -9.86 6.22 -8.90
N PHE A 96 -9.34 7.39 -8.59
CA PHE A 96 -7.95 7.58 -8.22
C PHE A 96 -7.83 8.61 -7.10
N TYR A 97 -6.86 8.41 -6.23
CA TYR A 97 -6.78 9.13 -4.96
C TYR A 97 -5.36 9.41 -4.53
N GLU A 98 -5.23 10.40 -3.66
CA GLU A 98 -3.99 10.72 -2.94
C GLU A 98 -4.31 11.11 -1.49
N SER A 99 -3.39 10.78 -0.60
CA SER A 99 -3.45 11.19 0.80
C SER A 99 -2.39 12.22 1.10
N TYR A 100 -2.63 13.06 2.12
CA TYR A 100 -1.67 14.06 2.55
C TYR A 100 -1.70 14.28 4.06
N HIS A 101 -0.54 14.54 4.63
CA HIS A 101 -0.41 14.74 6.07
C HIS A 101 -0.84 16.14 6.50
N HIS A 102 -1.19 16.29 7.77
CA HIS A 102 -1.40 17.57 8.42
C HIS A 102 -0.09 18.38 8.52
N ASP A 103 -0.17 19.72 8.58
CA ASP A 103 1.02 20.58 8.65
C ASP A 103 1.88 20.36 9.89
N GLU A 104 1.24 20.06 11.01
CA GLU A 104 1.91 19.77 12.28
C GLU A 104 2.35 18.31 12.42
N TYR A 105 2.30 17.54 11.34
CA TYR A 105 2.68 16.14 11.38
C TYR A 105 4.13 15.97 11.84
N PRO A 106 4.41 15.14 12.84
CA PRO A 106 5.73 15.06 13.46
C PRO A 106 6.75 14.41 12.52
N GLN A 107 7.58 15.25 11.91
CA GLN A 107 8.68 14.78 11.05
C GLN A 107 9.72 14.04 11.88
N GLY A 108 10.17 12.86 11.39
CA GLY A 108 11.25 12.08 12.02
C GLY A 108 10.85 11.24 13.23
N GLU A 109 9.59 11.26 13.67
CA GLU A 109 9.10 10.35 14.69
C GLU A 109 8.88 8.95 14.10
N PRO A 110 9.05 7.88 14.89
CA PRO A 110 8.79 6.53 14.45
C PRO A 110 7.35 6.33 13.98
N LEU A 111 7.17 5.62 12.89
CA LEU A 111 5.85 5.19 12.43
C LEU A 111 5.09 4.47 13.55
N GLY A 112 3.85 4.88 13.82
CA GLY A 112 3.00 4.29 14.84
C GLY A 112 3.21 4.80 16.24
N SER A 113 4.06 5.83 16.46
CA SER A 113 4.11 6.51 17.76
C SER A 113 2.78 7.18 18.10
N ASP A 114 2.50 7.40 19.38
CA ASP A 114 1.25 8.05 19.82
C ASP A 114 1.14 9.49 19.30
N LYS A 115 2.27 10.13 18.99
CA LYS A 115 2.26 11.44 18.34
C LYS A 115 1.68 11.38 16.93
N TRP A 116 1.98 10.34 16.17
CA TRP A 116 1.44 10.10 14.85
C TRP A 116 -0.05 9.81 14.88
N LYS A 117 -0.48 8.98 15.81
CA LYS A 117 -1.89 8.57 15.94
C LYS A 117 -2.85 9.73 16.20
N ARG A 118 -2.32 10.90 16.59
CA ARG A 118 -3.10 12.12 16.80
C ARG A 118 -3.45 12.87 15.52
N PHE A 119 -3.01 12.39 14.36
CA PHE A 119 -3.29 13.01 13.08
C PHE A 119 -4.08 12.08 12.19
N VAL A 120 -5.07 12.63 11.53
CA VAL A 120 -5.83 11.98 10.46
C VAL A 120 -5.37 12.60 9.15
N ASP A 121 -4.89 11.76 8.24
CA ASP A 121 -4.47 12.22 6.92
C ASP A 121 -5.65 12.77 6.13
N GLY A 122 -5.40 13.80 5.37
CA GLY A 122 -6.35 14.27 4.38
C GLY A 122 -6.41 13.29 3.20
N TRP A 123 -7.55 13.32 2.51
CA TRP A 123 -7.82 12.44 1.39
C TRP A 123 -8.52 13.20 0.29
N ILE A 124 -8.01 13.06 -0.92
CA ILE A 124 -8.69 13.53 -2.13
C ILE A 124 -8.85 12.37 -3.09
N GLU A 125 -10.06 12.19 -3.59
CA GLU A 125 -10.39 11.12 -4.54
C GLU A 125 -11.21 11.71 -5.69
N TYR A 126 -10.89 11.24 -6.87
CA TYR A 126 -11.50 11.66 -8.12
C TYR A 126 -12.11 10.46 -8.84
N THR A 127 -13.15 10.75 -9.60
CA THR A 127 -13.74 9.81 -10.57
C THR A 127 -13.60 10.39 -11.97
N ALA A 128 -13.05 9.62 -12.89
CA ALA A 128 -12.98 9.91 -14.32
C ALA A 128 -13.74 8.84 -15.10
N ILE A 129 -14.67 9.26 -15.95
CA ILE A 129 -15.49 8.36 -16.78
C ILE A 129 -14.92 8.35 -18.20
N PHE A 130 -14.63 7.17 -18.72
CA PHE A 130 -14.06 6.99 -20.05
C PHE A 130 -15.00 6.27 -20.99
N LEU A 131 -14.97 6.67 -22.26
CA LEU A 131 -15.58 5.97 -23.37
C LEU A 131 -14.51 5.75 -24.44
N ARG A 132 -14.10 4.49 -24.65
CA ARG A 132 -13.02 4.10 -25.58
C ARG A 132 -11.74 4.92 -25.36
N GLY A 133 -11.34 5.03 -24.11
CA GLY A 133 -10.13 5.73 -23.72
C GLY A 133 -10.21 7.26 -23.71
N GLN A 134 -11.32 7.84 -24.14
CA GLN A 134 -11.54 9.28 -24.11
C GLN A 134 -12.38 9.65 -22.88
N LEU A 135 -11.95 10.66 -22.12
CA LEU A 135 -12.69 11.21 -20.99
C LEU A 135 -14.06 11.71 -21.43
N SER A 136 -15.11 11.25 -20.76
CA SER A 136 -16.50 11.60 -21.04
C SER A 136 -17.00 12.61 -20.00
N GLY A 137 -16.73 13.88 -20.22
CA GLY A 137 -17.01 14.97 -19.30
C GLY A 137 -15.77 15.39 -18.50
N ASP A 138 -16.00 16.10 -17.40
CA ASP A 138 -14.95 16.56 -16.50
C ASP A 138 -14.60 15.47 -15.48
N VAL A 139 -13.40 15.55 -14.89
CA VAL A 139 -13.04 14.77 -13.72
C VAL A 139 -13.78 15.33 -12.51
N GLU A 140 -14.44 14.48 -11.76
CA GLU A 140 -15.25 14.86 -10.60
C GLU A 140 -14.55 14.48 -9.28
N VAL A 141 -14.73 15.33 -8.25
CA VAL A 141 -14.32 14.99 -6.89
C VAL A 141 -15.34 14.04 -6.29
N SER A 142 -14.95 12.81 -6.02
CA SER A 142 -15.81 11.83 -5.34
C SER A 142 -15.67 11.88 -3.82
N ARG A 143 -14.51 12.33 -3.32
CA ARG A 143 -14.26 12.47 -1.88
C ARG A 143 -13.19 13.53 -1.64
N ASN A 144 -13.43 14.42 -0.65
CA ASN A 144 -12.46 15.41 -0.21
C ASN A 144 -12.55 15.55 1.31
N GLU A 145 -11.61 14.96 2.03
CA GLU A 145 -11.54 15.01 3.48
C GLU A 145 -10.25 15.73 3.89
N PRO A 146 -10.36 16.86 4.59
CA PRO A 146 -9.17 17.58 5.03
C PRO A 146 -8.43 16.81 6.12
N SER A 147 -7.11 16.91 6.09
CA SER A 147 -6.27 16.41 7.19
C SER A 147 -6.59 17.16 8.48
N LYS A 148 -6.57 16.47 9.60
CA LYS A 148 -6.85 17.08 10.91
C LYS A 148 -5.95 16.54 12.00
N LYS A 149 -5.71 17.38 13.01
CA LYS A 149 -5.17 16.98 14.29
C LYS A 149 -6.33 16.72 15.25
N LEU A 150 -6.33 15.55 15.86
CA LEU A 150 -7.36 15.17 16.82
C LEU A 150 -7.21 15.96 18.12
N THR A 151 -8.32 16.36 18.69
CA THR A 151 -8.39 16.79 20.09
C THR A 151 -8.10 15.61 21.02
N ASP A 152 -7.85 15.89 22.31
CA ASP A 152 -7.60 14.81 23.28
C ASP A 152 -8.81 13.87 23.40
N ASP A 153 -10.02 14.41 23.44
CA ASP A 153 -11.27 13.63 23.50
C ASP A 153 -11.48 12.76 22.24
N GLU A 154 -11.24 13.32 21.04
CA GLU A 154 -11.33 12.58 19.78
C GLU A 154 -10.29 11.46 19.71
N PHE A 155 -9.08 11.72 20.22
CA PHE A 155 -8.00 10.75 20.22
C PHE A 155 -8.31 9.59 21.19
N GLU A 156 -8.82 9.87 22.39
CA GLU A 156 -9.25 8.85 23.32
C GLU A 156 -10.38 7.98 22.75
N ALA A 157 -11.38 8.60 22.15
CA ALA A 157 -12.47 7.89 21.46
C ALA A 157 -11.96 6.99 20.34
N GLN A 158 -11.00 7.46 19.56
CA GLN A 158 -10.39 6.67 18.49
C GLN A 158 -9.56 5.49 19.03
N LEU A 159 -8.85 5.67 20.13
CA LEU A 159 -8.13 4.58 20.81
C LEU A 159 -9.09 3.50 21.31
N GLU A 160 -10.23 3.89 21.87
CA GLU A 160 -11.27 2.96 22.32
C GLU A 160 -11.86 2.17 21.13
N GLU A 161 -12.16 2.85 20.03
CA GLU A 161 -12.65 2.20 18.81
C GLU A 161 -11.63 1.20 18.23
N TRP A 162 -10.37 1.58 18.16
CA TRP A 162 -9.29 0.67 17.74
C TRP A 162 -9.14 -0.53 18.68
N ALA A 163 -9.20 -0.31 19.98
CA ALA A 163 -9.15 -1.40 20.96
C ALA A 163 -10.33 -2.37 20.80
N LYS A 164 -11.54 -1.83 20.55
CA LYS A 164 -12.74 -2.61 20.27
C LYS A 164 -12.60 -3.41 18.98
N SER A 165 -12.22 -2.75 17.89
CA SER A 165 -12.04 -3.40 16.59
C SER A 165 -10.97 -4.50 16.66
N ARG A 166 -9.87 -4.25 17.37
CA ARG A 166 -8.82 -5.24 17.59
C ARG A 166 -9.33 -6.45 18.36
N LYS A 167 -10.11 -6.21 19.42
CA LYS A 167 -10.73 -7.29 20.21
C LYS A 167 -11.70 -8.11 19.35
N GLU A 168 -12.57 -7.46 18.57
CA GLU A 168 -13.50 -8.13 17.66
C GLU A 168 -12.77 -8.97 16.61
N TRP A 169 -11.64 -8.44 16.09
CA TRP A 169 -10.79 -9.15 15.17
C TRP A 169 -10.13 -10.38 15.83
N ASP A 170 -9.57 -10.23 17.02
CA ASP A 170 -8.96 -11.31 17.81
C ASP A 170 -9.99 -12.41 18.13
N ASP A 171 -11.21 -12.01 18.51
CA ASP A 171 -12.28 -12.97 18.82
C ASP A 171 -12.76 -13.73 17.58
N ARG A 172 -12.88 -13.05 16.43
CA ARG A 172 -13.18 -13.69 15.13
C ARG A 172 -12.08 -14.65 14.73
N PHE A 173 -10.84 -14.25 14.91
CA PHE A 173 -9.66 -15.04 14.59
C PHE A 173 -9.57 -16.29 15.48
N LYS A 174 -9.79 -16.16 16.79
CA LYS A 174 -9.85 -17.28 17.75
C LYS A 174 -10.98 -18.24 17.43
N LYS A 175 -12.13 -17.74 16.99
CA LYS A 175 -13.26 -18.55 16.55
C LYS A 175 -12.90 -19.36 15.32
N ASN A 176 -12.40 -18.74 14.26
CA ASN A 176 -11.96 -19.42 13.05
C ASN A 176 -10.87 -20.47 13.31
N ARG A 177 -9.93 -20.15 14.25
CA ARG A 177 -8.87 -21.06 14.67
C ARG A 177 -9.41 -22.34 15.36
N LYS A 178 -10.50 -22.22 16.12
CA LYS A 178 -11.15 -23.39 16.73
C LYS A 178 -11.90 -24.24 15.71
N GLU A 179 -12.45 -23.61 14.68
CA GLU A 179 -13.22 -24.27 13.64
C GLU A 179 -12.32 -24.93 12.56
N HIS A 180 -11.09 -24.43 12.37
CA HIS A 180 -10.13 -24.91 11.36
C HIS A 180 -8.69 -24.96 11.89
N PRO A 181 -8.37 -25.87 12.81
CA PRO A 181 -7.03 -25.95 13.40
C PRO A 181 -6.04 -26.67 12.47
N THR A 182 -5.70 -26.08 11.33
CA THR A 182 -4.62 -26.59 10.47
C THR A 182 -3.28 -26.01 10.90
N ALA A 183 -2.19 -26.74 10.63
CA ALA A 183 -0.83 -26.25 10.88
C ALA A 183 -0.54 -24.95 10.10
N GLU A 184 -1.15 -24.79 8.92
CA GLU A 184 -1.10 -23.57 8.11
C GLU A 184 -1.70 -22.35 8.83
N GLN A 185 -2.83 -22.55 9.53
CA GLN A 185 -3.46 -21.49 10.30
C GLN A 185 -2.57 -21.04 11.46
N LYS A 186 -1.91 -21.98 12.12
CA LYS A 186 -0.95 -21.64 13.19
C LYS A 186 0.23 -20.83 12.67
N LEU A 187 0.75 -21.14 11.49
CA LEU A 187 1.81 -20.37 10.85
C LEU A 187 1.34 -18.95 10.50
N ILE A 188 0.16 -18.82 9.91
CA ILE A 188 -0.46 -17.54 9.60
C ILE A 188 -0.62 -16.71 10.89
N ASP A 189 -1.10 -17.33 11.96
CA ASP A 189 -1.26 -16.68 13.27
C ASP A 189 0.05 -16.17 13.83
N ASP A 190 1.07 -16.99 13.78
CA ASP A 190 2.40 -16.62 14.25
C ASP A 190 2.97 -15.46 13.41
N ILE A 191 2.85 -15.51 12.08
CA ILE A 191 3.27 -14.43 11.18
C ILE A 191 2.52 -13.12 11.50
N TYR A 192 1.19 -13.16 11.68
CA TYR A 192 0.42 -11.97 12.02
C TYR A 192 0.79 -11.39 13.38
N ASN A 193 1.02 -12.21 14.37
CA ASN A 193 1.47 -11.75 15.69
C ASN A 193 2.83 -11.04 15.58
N TYR A 194 3.77 -11.59 14.78
CA TYR A 194 5.08 -10.97 14.57
C TYR A 194 4.98 -9.66 13.76
N VAL A 195 4.17 -9.63 12.69
CA VAL A 195 3.93 -8.40 11.92
C VAL A 195 3.28 -7.33 12.79
N SER A 196 2.35 -7.68 13.65
CA SER A 196 1.70 -6.75 14.59
C SER A 196 2.69 -6.16 15.61
N ILE A 197 3.61 -6.96 16.13
CA ILE A 197 4.68 -6.50 17.02
C ILE A 197 5.67 -5.63 16.24
N PHE A 198 5.96 -5.97 14.99
CA PHE A 198 6.85 -5.21 14.13
C PHE A 198 6.32 -3.79 13.83
N THR A 199 5.03 -3.66 13.55
CA THR A 199 4.42 -2.34 13.29
C THR A 199 4.36 -1.46 14.54
N SER A 200 4.42 -2.04 15.73
CA SER A 200 4.40 -1.30 17.01
C SER A 200 5.78 -0.90 17.55
N ASN A 201 6.90 -1.47 17.04
CA ASN A 201 8.24 -1.32 17.65
C ASN A 201 9.35 -0.97 16.63
N VAL A 202 9.11 -0.05 15.71
CA VAL A 202 10.04 0.22 14.58
C VAL A 202 11.20 1.14 14.94
N GLN A 203 12.06 0.83 15.92
CA GLN A 203 13.43 1.43 15.91
C GLN A 203 14.43 0.55 16.65
N GLY A 204 15.36 -0.04 15.95
CA GLY A 204 16.60 -0.60 16.47
C GLY A 204 16.78 -2.11 16.32
N GLU A 205 15.73 -2.90 16.14
CA GLU A 205 15.80 -4.37 16.17
C GLU A 205 15.36 -5.05 14.87
N LYS A 206 15.47 -4.35 13.72
CA LYS A 206 15.00 -4.88 12.42
C LYS A 206 15.60 -6.24 12.05
N ASN A 207 16.84 -6.47 12.38
CA ASN A 207 17.52 -7.72 12.02
C ASN A 207 17.08 -8.88 12.93
N TYR A 208 16.93 -8.65 14.22
CA TYR A 208 16.53 -9.67 15.17
C TYR A 208 15.13 -10.23 14.90
N LEU A 209 14.19 -9.36 14.57
CA LEU A 209 12.81 -9.76 14.23
C LEU A 209 12.71 -10.55 12.95
N VAL A 210 13.49 -10.18 11.93
CA VAL A 210 13.56 -10.93 10.67
C VAL A 210 14.16 -12.32 10.90
N GLU A 211 15.22 -12.43 11.68
CA GLU A 211 15.84 -13.71 12.05
C GLU A 211 14.89 -14.58 12.85
N GLU A 212 14.13 -14.01 13.79
CA GLU A 212 13.14 -14.74 14.58
C GLU A 212 11.95 -15.23 13.73
N ILE A 213 11.45 -14.40 12.81
CA ILE A 213 10.42 -14.81 11.84
C ILE A 213 10.92 -15.94 10.94
N MET A 214 12.13 -15.80 10.40
CA MET A 214 12.73 -16.83 9.56
C MET A 214 12.98 -18.12 10.31
N GLY A 215 13.49 -18.05 11.54
CA GLY A 215 13.69 -19.23 12.40
C GLY A 215 12.38 -19.96 12.70
N LYS A 216 11.26 -19.24 12.84
CA LYS A 216 9.95 -19.88 13.03
C LYS A 216 9.39 -20.49 11.75
N ILE A 217 9.62 -19.86 10.60
CA ILE A 217 9.27 -20.43 9.29
C ILE A 217 10.04 -21.72 9.05
N ASP A 218 11.33 -21.77 9.38
CA ASP A 218 12.16 -22.94 9.22
C ASP A 218 11.75 -24.07 10.19
N CYS A 219 11.45 -23.74 11.44
CA CYS A 219 10.91 -24.68 12.42
C CYS A 219 9.55 -25.27 11.98
N TYR A 220 8.71 -24.45 11.34
CA TYR A 220 7.45 -24.90 10.78
C TYR A 220 7.67 -25.85 9.60
N ARG A 221 8.56 -25.55 8.66
CA ARG A 221 8.90 -26.43 7.54
C ARG A 221 9.36 -27.79 8.04
N GLU A 222 10.29 -27.83 8.98
CA GLU A 222 10.76 -29.09 9.57
C GLU A 222 9.64 -29.88 10.27
N THR A 223 8.70 -29.21 10.92
CA THR A 223 7.59 -29.88 11.61
C THR A 223 6.55 -30.37 10.63
N HIS A 224 6.31 -29.61 9.57
CA HIS A 224 5.37 -29.96 8.51
C HIS A 224 5.88 -31.14 7.68
N ASP A 225 7.15 -31.15 7.32
CA ASP A 225 7.76 -32.23 6.58
C ASP A 225 7.73 -33.55 7.38
N LYS A 226 8.05 -33.51 8.68
CA LYS A 226 7.92 -34.66 9.59
C LYS A 226 6.48 -35.14 9.78
N TYR A 227 5.50 -34.26 9.65
CA TYR A 227 4.09 -34.62 9.72
C TYR A 227 3.63 -35.38 8.48
N TYR A 228 4.04 -34.95 7.29
CA TYR A 228 3.70 -35.62 6.03
C TYR A 228 4.47 -36.93 5.82
N GLU A 229 5.71 -37.03 6.32
CA GLU A 229 6.45 -38.30 6.33
C GLU A 229 5.76 -39.40 7.18
N LYS A 230 4.98 -39.01 8.19
CA LYS A 230 4.23 -39.94 9.03
C LYS A 230 2.88 -40.33 8.46
N LEU A 231 2.38 -39.62 7.44
CA LEU A 231 1.09 -39.89 6.80
C LEU A 231 1.23 -40.73 5.52
N ASN A 232 2.44 -40.94 4.99
CA ASN A 232 2.81 -41.85 3.91
C ASN A 232 3.48 -43.10 4.45
#